data_c52d16c9de125b823bfd481c157ca5a6
#
_entry.id   c52d16c9de125b823bfd481c157ca5a6
#
_cell.length_a   1.000
_cell.length_b   1.000
_cell.length_c   1.000
_cell.angle_alpha   90.00
_cell.angle_beta   90.00
_cell.angle_gamma   90.00
#
_symmetry.space_group_name_H-M   'P 1'
#
loop_
_entity.id
_entity.type
_entity.pdbx_description
1 polymer ?
#
loop_
_entity_poly.entity_id
_entity_poly.type
_entity_poly.pdbx_seq_one_letter_code
_entity_poly.pdbx_strand_id
1 'polypeptide(L)'
;MLLAFLAAVFLAVGIVVRQRATLDVPAEHGISPVMFATLIRRPLWWMGTASAVAGFVFQALALANGSLLLVQPILVSALLFALPLSARLAHRTVTRSEWAWAVLLTVALAVFVVLAKASPGDYEASLTTSTVVAVVCTVAVLACVIVATRIVGWIRAVLLAVAVGVLFGVVAVLTKLVMHMLTHEGAVAVLTTPVLYLLVLIGVGATLLQQSAFHAGSLQTSVPTMLVLEPMIAVILGAVVLGEHLNVGHWDLIAIGVSTAAMVAGTIALGRDEGAYEERLTGGEESAQAASGRG
;
A
#
# COMPACT_ATOMS: atom_id res chain seq x y z
N MET A 1 -3.44 14.82 -10.56
CA MET A 1 -2.94 13.73 -11.42
C MET A 1 -1.42 13.63 -11.37
N LEU A 2 -0.64 14.63 -11.83
CA LEU A 2 0.83 14.55 -11.86
C LEU A 2 1.45 14.18 -10.49
N LEU A 3 0.99 14.80 -9.41
CA LEU A 3 1.47 14.51 -8.04
C LEU A 3 1.22 13.05 -7.63
N ALA A 4 0.09 12.45 -8.02
CA ALA A 4 -0.20 11.05 -7.74
C ALA A 4 0.72 10.09 -8.51
N PHE A 5 1.04 10.39 -9.78
CA PHE A 5 2.03 9.64 -10.54
C PHE A 5 3.44 9.78 -9.97
N LEU A 6 3.85 10.99 -9.57
CA LEU A 6 5.12 11.21 -8.89
C LEU A 6 5.16 10.42 -7.58
N ALA A 7 4.09 10.44 -6.79
CA ALA A 7 3.99 9.61 -5.60
C ALA A 7 4.20 8.13 -5.92
N ALA A 8 3.52 7.60 -6.94
CA ALA A 8 3.66 6.21 -7.37
C ALA A 8 5.09 5.84 -7.76
N VAL A 9 5.78 6.70 -8.51
CA VAL A 9 7.19 6.49 -8.90
C VAL A 9 8.10 6.47 -7.68
N PHE A 10 7.99 7.49 -6.80
CA PHE A 10 8.84 7.59 -5.61
C PHE A 10 8.57 6.46 -4.60
N LEU A 11 7.31 6.06 -4.43
CA LEU A 11 6.95 4.90 -3.60
C LEU A 11 7.54 3.60 -4.17
N ALA A 12 7.43 3.38 -5.49
CA ALA A 12 8.01 2.22 -6.16
C ALA A 12 9.53 2.14 -5.96
N VAL A 13 10.23 3.25 -6.22
CA VAL A 13 11.68 3.34 -5.98
C VAL A 13 12.01 3.10 -4.50
N GLY A 14 11.25 3.74 -3.60
CA GLY A 14 11.44 3.59 -2.15
C GLY A 14 11.28 2.14 -1.67
N ILE A 15 10.28 1.42 -2.16
CA ILE A 15 10.04 0.01 -1.82
C ILE A 15 11.18 -0.85 -2.34
N VAL A 16 11.46 -0.79 -3.65
CA VAL A 16 12.44 -1.67 -4.31
C VAL A 16 13.86 -1.44 -3.79
N VAL A 17 14.26 -0.18 -3.57
CA VAL A 17 15.60 0.14 -3.06
C VAL A 17 15.77 -0.30 -1.60
N ARG A 18 14.74 -0.12 -0.74
CA ARG A 18 14.78 -0.63 0.64
C ARG A 18 14.82 -2.16 0.69
N GLN A 19 14.02 -2.81 -0.13
CA GLN A 19 14.03 -4.27 -0.27
C GLN A 19 15.43 -4.77 -0.65
N ARG A 20 16.04 -4.16 -1.66
CA ARG A 20 17.42 -4.52 -2.04
C ARG A 20 18.43 -4.35 -0.90
N ALA A 21 18.32 -3.23 -0.15
CA ALA A 21 19.19 -2.99 1.00
C ALA A 21 19.01 -4.04 2.11
N THR A 22 17.82 -4.63 2.24
CA THR A 22 17.52 -5.68 3.22
C THR A 22 18.10 -7.03 2.80
N LEU A 23 18.04 -7.38 1.53
CA LEU A 23 18.60 -8.61 0.98
C LEU A 23 20.14 -8.70 1.13
N ASP A 24 20.81 -7.56 1.20
CA ASP A 24 22.28 -7.51 1.41
C ASP A 24 22.68 -7.72 2.89
N VAL A 25 21.74 -7.94 3.81
CA VAL A 25 22.02 -8.19 5.24
C VAL A 25 21.89 -9.68 5.53
N PRO A 26 22.91 -10.34 6.13
CA PRO A 26 22.85 -11.77 6.43
C PRO A 26 21.63 -12.16 7.25
N ALA A 27 20.96 -13.24 6.85
CA ALA A 27 19.73 -13.75 7.48
C ALA A 27 19.90 -14.23 8.94
N GLU A 28 21.16 -14.43 9.38
CA GLU A 28 21.49 -14.89 10.74
C GLU A 28 20.96 -13.98 11.87
N HIS A 29 20.60 -12.75 11.54
CA HIS A 29 20.22 -11.77 12.55
C HIS A 29 18.71 -11.64 12.75
N GLY A 30 17.88 -12.32 11.94
CA GLY A 30 16.41 -12.25 12.03
C GLY A 30 15.92 -10.80 12.12
N ILE A 31 14.70 -10.56 12.62
CA ILE A 31 14.28 -9.22 13.01
C ILE A 31 14.86 -8.92 14.40
N SER A 32 16.08 -8.43 14.41
CA SER A 32 16.78 -8.05 15.63
C SER A 32 17.16 -6.57 15.60
N PRO A 33 17.37 -5.95 16.78
CA PRO A 33 17.92 -4.59 16.86
C PRO A 33 19.25 -4.43 16.09
N VAL A 34 20.01 -5.51 15.94
CA VAL A 34 21.28 -5.56 15.20
C VAL A 34 21.06 -5.42 13.70
N MET A 35 20.02 -6.04 13.14
CA MET A 35 19.62 -5.87 11.74
C MET A 35 19.27 -4.40 11.45
N PHE A 36 18.46 -3.76 12.30
CA PHE A 36 18.12 -2.34 12.16
C PHE A 36 19.37 -1.44 12.25
N ALA A 37 20.27 -1.72 13.20
CA ALA A 37 21.52 -0.97 13.35
C ALA A 37 22.42 -1.10 12.11
N THR A 38 22.41 -2.25 11.45
CA THR A 38 23.16 -2.49 10.21
C THR A 38 22.52 -1.77 9.02
N LEU A 39 21.18 -1.79 8.90
CA LEU A 39 20.44 -1.11 7.84
C LEU A 39 20.61 0.42 7.91
N ILE A 40 20.53 1.02 9.11
CA ILE A 40 20.70 2.47 9.31
C ILE A 40 22.10 2.95 8.87
N ARG A 41 23.11 2.08 8.90
CA ARG A 41 24.48 2.41 8.44
C ARG A 41 24.64 2.32 6.92
N ARG A 42 23.64 1.79 6.17
CA ARG A 42 23.72 1.64 4.72
C ARG A 42 23.14 2.86 4.00
N PRO A 43 23.90 3.54 3.12
CA PRO A 43 23.40 4.69 2.36
C PRO A 43 22.22 4.31 1.45
N LEU A 44 22.22 3.09 0.90
CA LEU A 44 21.15 2.59 0.05
C LEU A 44 19.80 2.55 0.79
N TRP A 45 19.78 2.15 2.06
CA TRP A 45 18.57 2.16 2.88
C TRP A 45 18.01 3.58 3.08
N TRP A 46 18.89 4.56 3.31
CA TRP A 46 18.49 5.96 3.43
C TRP A 46 17.97 6.53 2.12
N MET A 47 18.56 6.17 0.98
CA MET A 47 18.05 6.57 -0.34
C MET A 47 16.64 6.01 -0.57
N GLY A 48 16.39 4.73 -0.25
CA GLY A 48 15.06 4.13 -0.35
C GLY A 48 14.07 4.77 0.61
N THR A 49 14.49 5.06 1.83
CA THR A 49 13.64 5.72 2.85
C THR A 49 13.32 7.16 2.44
N ALA A 50 14.30 7.93 1.98
CA ALA A 50 14.08 9.29 1.48
C ALA A 50 13.12 9.31 0.28
N SER A 51 13.26 8.34 -0.65
CA SER A 51 12.33 8.18 -1.76
C SER A 51 10.91 7.85 -1.27
N ALA A 52 10.77 6.93 -0.31
CA ALA A 52 9.46 6.60 0.24
C ALA A 52 8.81 7.82 0.94
N VAL A 53 9.58 8.58 1.72
CA VAL A 53 9.10 9.82 2.35
C VAL A 53 8.66 10.84 1.29
N ALA A 54 9.46 11.03 0.23
CA ALA A 54 9.08 11.90 -0.89
C ALA A 54 7.78 11.42 -1.56
N GLY A 55 7.64 10.10 -1.76
CA GLY A 55 6.42 9.50 -2.27
C GLY A 55 5.19 9.80 -1.39
N PHE A 56 5.31 9.67 -0.07
CA PHE A 56 4.23 10.04 0.86
C PHE A 56 3.92 11.54 0.83
N VAL A 57 4.92 12.40 0.71
CA VAL A 57 4.69 13.85 0.56
C VAL A 57 3.92 14.15 -0.73
N PHE A 58 4.32 13.56 -1.87
CA PHE A 58 3.59 13.72 -3.12
C PHE A 58 2.18 13.14 -3.06
N GLN A 59 1.98 12.01 -2.36
CA GLN A 59 0.65 11.44 -2.11
C GLN A 59 -0.22 12.40 -1.28
N ALA A 60 0.31 12.92 -0.18
CA ALA A 60 -0.40 13.89 0.65
C ALA A 60 -0.79 15.15 -0.14
N LEU A 61 0.14 15.69 -0.95
CA LEU A 61 -0.14 16.82 -1.84
C LEU A 61 -1.15 16.47 -2.93
N ALA A 62 -1.12 15.24 -3.47
CA ALA A 62 -2.13 14.78 -4.42
C ALA A 62 -3.51 14.71 -3.77
N LEU A 63 -3.60 14.23 -2.53
CA LEU A 63 -4.84 14.14 -1.75
C LEU A 63 -5.35 15.52 -1.32
N ALA A 64 -4.46 16.50 -1.09
CA ALA A 64 -4.87 17.89 -0.84
C ALA A 64 -5.64 18.50 -2.02
N ASN A 65 -5.29 18.10 -3.25
CA ASN A 65 -5.82 18.70 -4.49
C ASN A 65 -6.70 17.75 -5.30
N GLY A 66 -6.90 16.52 -4.84
CA GLY A 66 -7.64 15.50 -5.58
C GLY A 66 -8.48 14.60 -4.69
N SER A 67 -9.42 13.89 -5.31
CA SER A 67 -10.28 12.91 -4.66
C SER A 67 -9.52 11.62 -4.38
N LEU A 68 -9.83 10.94 -3.26
CA LEU A 68 -9.37 9.58 -2.97
C LEU A 68 -9.77 8.60 -4.05
N LEU A 69 -10.97 8.79 -4.63
CA LEU A 69 -11.50 7.96 -5.72
C LEU A 69 -10.59 7.95 -6.95
N LEU A 70 -9.80 9.01 -7.18
CA LEU A 70 -8.86 9.11 -8.28
C LEU A 70 -7.40 8.84 -7.86
N VAL A 71 -6.99 9.37 -6.73
CA VAL A 71 -5.59 9.28 -6.27
C VAL A 71 -5.21 7.84 -5.96
N GLN A 72 -6.07 7.10 -5.27
CA GLN A 72 -5.77 5.71 -4.87
C GLN A 72 -5.58 4.75 -6.05
N PRO A 73 -6.47 4.72 -7.06
CA PRO A 73 -6.21 3.93 -8.27
C PRO A 73 -4.92 4.32 -8.99
N ILE A 74 -4.58 5.61 -9.05
CA ILE A 74 -3.33 6.05 -9.68
C ILE A 74 -2.11 5.52 -8.91
N LEU A 75 -2.16 5.47 -7.59
CA LEU A 75 -1.07 4.93 -6.76
C LEU A 75 -0.79 3.44 -7.03
N VAL A 76 -1.78 2.67 -7.47
CA VAL A 76 -1.59 1.27 -7.91
C VAL A 76 -0.60 1.19 -9.07
N SER A 77 -0.45 2.26 -9.88
CA SER A 77 0.57 2.33 -10.93
C SER A 77 2.02 2.21 -10.41
N ALA A 78 2.25 2.35 -9.10
CA ALA A 78 3.55 2.08 -8.49
C ALA A 78 4.09 0.69 -8.85
N LEU A 79 3.21 -0.32 -8.99
CA LEU A 79 3.58 -1.67 -9.42
C LEU A 79 4.22 -1.68 -10.82
N LEU A 80 3.74 -0.83 -11.74
CA LEU A 80 4.29 -0.71 -13.09
C LEU A 80 5.73 -0.17 -13.10
N PHE A 81 6.07 0.66 -12.13
CA PHE A 81 7.43 1.19 -11.96
C PHE A 81 8.30 0.25 -11.13
N ALA A 82 7.72 -0.41 -10.11
CA ALA A 82 8.42 -1.35 -9.26
C ALA A 82 8.90 -2.58 -10.07
N LEU A 83 8.06 -3.13 -10.96
CA LEU A 83 8.34 -4.32 -11.74
C LEU A 83 9.65 -4.26 -12.55
N PRO A 84 9.87 -3.27 -13.46
CA PRO A 84 11.13 -3.21 -14.22
C PRO A 84 12.32 -2.83 -13.34
N LEU A 85 12.10 -2.06 -12.27
CA LEU A 85 13.16 -1.66 -11.35
C LEU A 85 13.62 -2.87 -10.50
N SER A 86 12.71 -3.63 -9.93
CA SER A 86 13.02 -4.85 -9.17
C SER A 86 13.72 -5.89 -10.05
N ALA A 87 13.22 -6.09 -11.28
CA ALA A 87 13.83 -7.00 -12.24
C ALA A 87 15.27 -6.60 -12.58
N ARG A 88 15.53 -5.30 -12.80
CA ARG A 88 16.91 -4.81 -13.05
C ARG A 88 17.83 -5.00 -11.86
N LEU A 89 17.39 -4.67 -10.65
CA LEU A 89 18.20 -4.84 -9.44
C LEU A 89 18.46 -6.32 -9.12
N ALA A 90 17.53 -7.18 -9.51
CA ALA A 90 17.64 -8.64 -9.35
C ALA A 90 18.38 -9.33 -10.51
N HIS A 91 18.88 -8.58 -11.49
CA HIS A 91 19.52 -9.12 -12.71
C HIS A 91 18.66 -10.15 -13.45
N ARG A 92 17.32 -10.00 -13.40
CA ARG A 92 16.36 -10.86 -14.11
C ARG A 92 15.66 -10.10 -15.24
N THR A 93 15.10 -10.84 -16.17
CA THR A 93 14.24 -10.28 -17.23
C THR A 93 12.79 -10.40 -16.82
N VAL A 94 12.02 -9.35 -17.08
CA VAL A 94 10.56 -9.36 -16.91
C VAL A 94 9.95 -10.36 -17.90
N THR A 95 9.12 -11.26 -17.42
CA THR A 95 8.47 -12.31 -18.22
C THR A 95 7.38 -11.72 -19.11
N ARG A 96 6.98 -12.48 -20.15
CA ARG A 96 5.87 -12.07 -21.02
C ARG A 96 4.54 -11.98 -20.27
N SER A 97 4.33 -12.84 -19.28
CA SER A 97 3.15 -12.81 -18.42
C SER A 97 3.10 -11.51 -17.59
N GLU A 98 4.21 -11.17 -16.93
CA GLU A 98 4.32 -9.93 -16.16
C GLU A 98 4.06 -8.70 -17.05
N TRP A 99 4.58 -8.67 -18.27
CA TRP A 99 4.30 -7.60 -19.23
C TRP A 99 2.83 -7.54 -19.65
N ALA A 100 2.17 -8.69 -19.87
CA ALA A 100 0.75 -8.73 -20.21
C ALA A 100 -0.12 -8.17 -19.08
N TRP A 101 0.17 -8.53 -17.83
CA TRP A 101 -0.52 -7.97 -16.65
C TRP A 101 -0.23 -6.48 -16.43
N ALA A 102 1.00 -6.06 -16.67
CA ALA A 102 1.37 -4.64 -16.60
C ALA A 102 0.63 -3.80 -17.67
N VAL A 103 0.51 -4.30 -18.88
CA VAL A 103 -0.27 -3.65 -19.96
C VAL A 103 -1.76 -3.60 -19.60
N LEU A 104 -2.33 -4.71 -19.10
CA LEU A 104 -3.72 -4.75 -18.65
C LEU A 104 -3.97 -3.70 -17.54
N LEU A 105 -3.10 -3.66 -16.55
CA LEU A 105 -3.20 -2.68 -15.45
C LEU A 105 -3.10 -1.25 -15.97
N THR A 106 -2.18 -0.98 -16.91
CA THR A 106 -2.01 0.35 -17.50
C THR A 106 -3.25 0.79 -18.29
N VAL A 107 -3.80 -0.09 -19.11
CA VAL A 107 -5.01 0.20 -19.91
C VAL A 107 -6.22 0.40 -18.99
N ALA A 108 -6.41 -0.49 -18.00
CA ALA A 108 -7.49 -0.39 -17.04
C ALA A 108 -7.41 0.92 -16.23
N LEU A 109 -6.21 1.29 -15.78
CA LEU A 109 -5.97 2.56 -15.08
C LEU A 109 -6.27 3.77 -16.00
N ALA A 110 -5.84 3.74 -17.24
CA ALA A 110 -6.09 4.83 -18.19
C ALA A 110 -7.60 5.01 -18.44
N VAL A 111 -8.34 3.92 -18.66
CA VAL A 111 -9.81 3.94 -18.81
C VAL A 111 -10.46 4.50 -17.56
N PHE A 112 -10.06 4.01 -16.38
CA PHE A 112 -10.57 4.51 -15.11
C PHE A 112 -10.36 6.02 -14.96
N VAL A 113 -9.13 6.51 -15.13
CA VAL A 113 -8.78 7.94 -14.95
C VAL A 113 -9.50 8.85 -15.92
N VAL A 114 -9.71 8.40 -17.16
CA VAL A 114 -10.41 9.19 -18.21
C VAL A 114 -11.90 9.26 -17.91
N LEU A 115 -12.51 8.17 -17.45
CA LEU A 115 -13.96 8.09 -17.24
C LEU A 115 -14.37 8.59 -15.84
N ALA A 116 -13.52 8.39 -14.81
CA ALA A 116 -13.84 8.74 -13.44
C ALA A 116 -13.80 10.26 -13.23
N LYS A 117 -14.95 10.90 -13.35
CA LYS A 117 -15.17 12.31 -13.00
C LYS A 117 -15.50 12.41 -11.52
N ALA A 118 -14.49 12.23 -10.67
CA ALA A 118 -14.68 12.33 -9.24
C ALA A 118 -14.82 13.78 -8.80
N SER A 119 -15.89 14.04 -8.04
CA SER A 119 -16.11 15.32 -7.38
C SER A 119 -15.52 15.28 -5.97
N PRO A 120 -14.92 16.39 -5.50
CA PRO A 120 -14.55 16.53 -4.10
C PRO A 120 -15.77 16.31 -3.21
N GLY A 121 -15.57 15.71 -2.05
CA GLY A 121 -16.62 15.58 -1.06
C GLY A 121 -16.81 16.90 -0.28
N ASP A 122 -17.98 17.02 0.33
CA ASP A 122 -18.35 18.21 1.10
C ASP A 122 -17.75 18.20 2.52
N TYR A 123 -17.05 17.12 2.91
CA TYR A 123 -16.47 16.89 4.25
C TYR A 123 -17.49 17.00 5.41
N GLU A 124 -18.78 16.91 5.09
CA GLU A 124 -19.90 17.06 6.03
C GLU A 124 -20.37 15.72 6.62
N ALA A 125 -19.50 14.69 6.67
CA ALA A 125 -19.93 13.47 7.33
C ALA A 125 -20.37 13.76 8.76
N SER A 126 -21.57 13.31 9.12
CA SER A 126 -22.06 13.45 10.48
C SER A 126 -21.11 12.73 11.44
N LEU A 127 -20.96 13.26 12.66
CA LEU A 127 -20.20 12.61 13.72
C LEU A 127 -20.63 11.14 13.89
N THR A 128 -21.91 10.85 13.71
CA THR A 128 -22.48 9.50 13.76
C THR A 128 -21.90 8.61 12.67
N THR A 129 -21.84 9.06 11.41
CA THR A 129 -21.29 8.30 10.29
C THR A 129 -19.82 8.01 10.52
N SER A 130 -19.02 9.02 10.88
CA SER A 130 -17.60 8.87 11.14
C SER A 130 -17.33 7.91 12.30
N THR A 131 -18.13 7.99 13.38
CA THR A 131 -18.02 7.08 14.52
C THR A 131 -18.37 5.64 14.15
N VAL A 132 -19.48 5.43 13.43
CA VAL A 132 -19.89 4.09 12.97
C VAL A 132 -18.79 3.47 12.10
N VAL A 133 -18.26 4.22 11.15
CA VAL A 133 -17.16 3.75 10.28
C VAL A 133 -15.91 3.41 11.10
N ALA A 134 -15.51 4.28 12.03
CA ALA A 134 -14.35 4.03 12.90
C ALA A 134 -14.55 2.75 13.75
N VAL A 135 -15.74 2.54 14.31
CA VAL A 135 -16.07 1.32 15.05
C VAL A 135 -16.02 0.09 14.16
N VAL A 136 -16.62 0.14 12.97
CA VAL A 136 -16.64 -0.99 12.02
C VAL A 136 -15.20 -1.35 11.61
N CYS A 137 -14.37 -0.37 11.24
CA CYS A 137 -12.97 -0.61 10.88
C CYS A 137 -12.19 -1.19 12.06
N THR A 138 -12.36 -0.64 13.27
CA THR A 138 -11.69 -1.13 14.48
C THR A 138 -12.10 -2.56 14.80
N VAL A 139 -13.39 -2.88 14.77
CA VAL A 139 -13.89 -4.24 15.02
C VAL A 139 -13.37 -5.21 13.96
N ALA A 140 -13.37 -4.83 12.67
CA ALA A 140 -12.85 -5.66 11.60
C ALA A 140 -11.35 -5.97 11.79
N VAL A 141 -10.54 -4.95 12.10
CA VAL A 141 -9.09 -5.12 12.37
C VAL A 141 -8.87 -6.02 13.59
N LEU A 142 -9.55 -5.73 14.70
CA LEU A 142 -9.42 -6.53 15.94
C LEU A 142 -9.86 -7.98 15.70
N ALA A 143 -10.96 -8.21 15.01
CA ALA A 143 -11.43 -9.56 14.68
C ALA A 143 -10.38 -10.31 13.84
N CYS A 144 -9.85 -9.68 12.79
CA CYS A 144 -8.78 -10.28 11.98
C CYS A 144 -7.55 -10.62 12.81
N VAL A 145 -7.09 -9.69 13.65
CA VAL A 145 -5.89 -9.90 14.50
C VAL A 145 -6.15 -11.00 15.54
N ILE A 146 -7.28 -10.97 16.26
CA ILE A 146 -7.63 -11.98 17.26
C ILE A 146 -7.72 -13.36 16.64
N VAL A 147 -8.40 -13.49 15.49
CA VAL A 147 -8.50 -14.78 14.79
C VAL A 147 -7.12 -15.24 14.30
N ALA A 148 -6.29 -14.33 13.79
CA ALA A 148 -4.91 -14.61 13.37
C ALA A 148 -4.02 -15.14 14.50
N THR A 149 -4.28 -14.79 15.78
CA THR A 149 -3.54 -15.36 16.92
C THR A 149 -3.89 -16.83 17.21
N ARG A 150 -5.02 -17.32 16.68
CA ARG A 150 -5.51 -18.67 16.89
C ARG A 150 -5.24 -19.63 15.72
N ILE A 151 -4.77 -19.10 14.60
CA ILE A 151 -4.58 -19.83 13.35
C ILE A 151 -3.11 -19.68 12.92
N VAL A 152 -2.59 -20.69 12.22
CA VAL A 152 -1.23 -20.70 11.66
C VAL A 152 -1.27 -20.85 10.14
N GLY A 153 -0.15 -20.53 9.46
CA GLY A 153 0.00 -20.69 8.02
C GLY A 153 -0.64 -19.56 7.20
N TRP A 154 -0.98 -19.86 5.96
CA TRP A 154 -1.40 -18.87 4.96
C TRP A 154 -2.65 -18.07 5.36
N ILE A 155 -3.60 -18.69 6.08
CA ILE A 155 -4.83 -18.00 6.53
C ILE A 155 -4.48 -16.88 7.53
N ARG A 156 -3.50 -17.12 8.42
CA ARG A 156 -2.98 -16.10 9.33
C ARG A 156 -2.42 -14.90 8.56
N ALA A 157 -1.60 -15.18 7.54
CA ALA A 157 -1.02 -14.13 6.70
C ALA A 157 -2.09 -13.30 5.98
N VAL A 158 -3.12 -13.95 5.42
CA VAL A 158 -4.27 -13.26 4.77
C VAL A 158 -5.04 -12.40 5.77
N LEU A 159 -5.37 -12.91 6.95
CA LEU A 159 -6.10 -12.14 7.96
C LEU A 159 -5.34 -10.90 8.41
N LEU A 160 -4.03 -11.04 8.64
CA LEU A 160 -3.18 -9.90 8.97
C LEU A 160 -3.06 -8.92 7.79
N ALA A 161 -2.98 -9.43 6.56
CA ALA A 161 -2.96 -8.60 5.36
C ALA A 161 -4.27 -7.81 5.16
N VAL A 162 -5.41 -8.43 5.46
CA VAL A 162 -6.72 -7.75 5.46
C VAL A 162 -6.73 -6.62 6.50
N ALA A 163 -6.29 -6.89 7.73
CA ALA A 163 -6.22 -5.88 8.77
C ALA A 163 -5.30 -4.70 8.38
N VAL A 164 -4.15 -4.99 7.77
CA VAL A 164 -3.21 -3.98 7.25
C VAL A 164 -3.84 -3.15 6.14
N GLY A 165 -4.51 -3.78 5.17
CA GLY A 165 -5.20 -3.07 4.08
C GLY A 165 -6.29 -2.12 4.60
N VAL A 166 -7.06 -2.54 5.61
CA VAL A 166 -8.04 -1.67 6.27
C VAL A 166 -7.37 -0.49 6.96
N LEU A 167 -6.29 -0.73 7.72
CA LEU A 167 -5.58 0.33 8.43
C LEU A 167 -4.96 1.34 7.47
N PHE A 168 -4.30 0.90 6.39
CA PHE A 168 -3.74 1.84 5.40
C PHE A 168 -4.83 2.59 4.62
N GLY A 169 -5.98 1.97 4.35
CA GLY A 169 -7.16 2.67 3.82
C GLY A 169 -7.63 3.81 4.74
N VAL A 170 -7.67 3.55 6.05
CA VAL A 170 -7.97 4.58 7.07
C VAL A 170 -6.88 5.67 7.09
N VAL A 171 -5.61 5.28 7.03
CA VAL A 171 -4.47 6.23 6.94
C VAL A 171 -4.62 7.16 5.75
N ALA A 172 -5.05 6.66 4.58
CA ALA A 172 -5.26 7.49 3.40
C ALA A 172 -6.35 8.56 3.61
N VAL A 173 -7.46 8.19 4.26
CA VAL A 173 -8.55 9.14 4.63
C VAL A 173 -8.06 10.17 5.64
N LEU A 174 -7.39 9.74 6.71
CA LEU A 174 -6.84 10.64 7.71
C LEU A 174 -5.81 11.59 7.10
N THR A 175 -4.95 11.10 6.19
CA THR A 175 -4.01 11.95 5.45
C THR A 175 -4.75 13.04 4.68
N LYS A 176 -5.85 12.70 4.00
CA LYS A 176 -6.65 13.66 3.28
C LYS A 176 -7.30 14.69 4.20
N LEU A 177 -7.84 14.26 5.35
CA LEU A 177 -8.41 15.16 6.35
C LEU A 177 -7.34 16.13 6.90
N VAL A 178 -6.15 15.62 7.26
CA VAL A 178 -5.03 16.45 7.73
C VAL A 178 -4.63 17.47 6.67
N MET A 179 -4.54 17.05 5.40
CA MET A 179 -4.19 17.96 4.30
C MET A 179 -5.28 19.01 4.05
N HIS A 180 -6.55 18.63 4.17
CA HIS A 180 -7.66 19.58 4.07
C HIS A 180 -7.59 20.63 5.18
N MET A 181 -7.39 20.22 6.44
CA MET A 181 -7.21 21.14 7.58
C MET A 181 -5.97 22.03 7.38
N LEU A 182 -4.86 21.47 6.91
CA LEU A 182 -3.63 22.21 6.67
C LEU A 182 -3.83 23.35 5.65
N THR A 183 -4.61 23.08 4.61
CA THR A 183 -4.86 24.06 3.53
C THR A 183 -5.88 25.11 3.85
N HIS A 184 -6.88 24.81 4.73
CA HIS A 184 -8.00 25.72 5.04
C HIS A 184 -7.87 26.38 6.41
N GLU A 185 -7.31 25.70 7.39
CA GLU A 185 -7.25 26.16 8.79
C GLU A 185 -5.81 26.45 9.25
N GLY A 186 -4.81 25.97 8.49
CA GLY A 186 -3.39 26.21 8.75
C GLY A 186 -2.74 25.20 9.70
N ALA A 187 -1.41 25.34 9.85
CA ALA A 187 -0.59 24.37 10.57
C ALA A 187 -0.91 24.26 12.07
N VAL A 188 -1.35 25.36 12.72
CA VAL A 188 -1.67 25.35 14.14
C VAL A 188 -2.90 24.47 14.39
N ALA A 189 -3.94 24.55 13.56
CA ALA A 189 -5.13 23.70 13.66
C ALA A 189 -4.77 22.22 13.53
N VAL A 190 -3.90 21.88 12.60
CA VAL A 190 -3.41 20.49 12.41
C VAL A 190 -2.69 19.98 13.66
N LEU A 191 -1.83 20.79 14.27
CA LEU A 191 -1.05 20.38 15.46
C LEU A 191 -1.92 20.27 16.72
N THR A 192 -3.03 20.97 16.79
CA THR A 192 -3.95 20.94 17.96
C THR A 192 -5.04 19.89 17.83
N THR A 193 -5.25 19.33 16.64
CA THR A 193 -6.30 18.36 16.39
C THR A 193 -5.85 16.92 16.70
N PRO A 194 -6.73 16.04 17.21
CA PRO A 194 -6.40 14.63 17.44
C PRO A 194 -6.17 13.85 16.15
N VAL A 195 -6.65 14.35 15.00
CA VAL A 195 -6.59 13.64 13.70
C VAL A 195 -5.15 13.37 13.27
N LEU A 196 -4.22 14.32 13.46
CA LEU A 196 -2.81 14.14 13.16
C LEU A 196 -2.19 13.01 14.00
N TYR A 197 -2.48 13.01 15.29
CA TYR A 197 -1.94 11.99 16.21
C TYR A 197 -2.51 10.60 15.93
N LEU A 198 -3.79 10.52 15.56
CA LEU A 198 -4.42 9.29 15.08
C LEU A 198 -3.78 8.81 13.80
N LEU A 199 -3.52 9.69 12.83
CA LEU A 199 -2.82 9.36 11.59
C LEU A 199 -1.46 8.71 11.87
N VAL A 200 -0.66 9.33 12.73
CA VAL A 200 0.68 8.81 13.10
C VAL A 200 0.56 7.47 13.83
N LEU A 201 -0.33 7.38 14.83
CA LEU A 201 -0.53 6.16 15.62
C LEU A 201 -0.97 4.99 14.75
N ILE A 202 -2.00 5.19 13.91
CA ILE A 202 -2.53 4.15 13.03
C ILE A 202 -1.51 3.80 11.96
N GLY A 203 -0.80 4.78 11.38
CA GLY A 203 0.24 4.55 10.38
C GLY A 203 1.42 3.71 10.91
N VAL A 204 1.89 4.02 12.12
CA VAL A 204 2.91 3.21 12.80
C VAL A 204 2.38 1.81 13.11
N GLY A 205 1.17 1.71 13.67
CA GLY A 205 0.52 0.42 13.96
C GLY A 205 0.32 -0.44 12.73
N ALA A 206 -0.13 0.16 11.61
CA ALA A 206 -0.29 -0.52 10.32
C ALA A 206 1.05 -1.06 9.81
N THR A 207 2.12 -0.25 9.90
CA THR A 207 3.46 -0.65 9.46
C THR A 207 4.00 -1.82 10.31
N LEU A 208 3.82 -1.78 11.64
CA LEU A 208 4.22 -2.88 12.51
C LEU A 208 3.42 -4.15 12.24
N LEU A 209 2.11 -4.03 12.03
CA LEU A 209 1.25 -5.16 11.69
C LEU A 209 1.60 -5.74 10.30
N GLN A 210 1.98 -4.90 9.34
CA GLN A 210 2.46 -5.32 8.03
C GLN A 210 3.70 -6.22 8.13
N GLN A 211 4.66 -5.87 8.98
CA GLN A 211 5.81 -6.72 9.24
C GLN A 211 5.39 -8.09 9.80
N SER A 212 4.42 -8.10 10.73
CA SER A 212 3.88 -9.34 11.29
C SER A 212 3.16 -10.19 10.23
N ALA A 213 2.49 -9.56 9.26
CA ALA A 213 1.84 -10.27 8.15
C ALA A 213 2.86 -10.93 7.21
N PHE A 214 3.98 -10.26 6.92
CA PHE A 214 5.05 -10.80 6.10
C PHE A 214 5.74 -12.02 6.74
N HIS A 215 5.84 -12.04 8.07
CA HIS A 215 6.40 -13.19 8.81
C HIS A 215 5.40 -14.33 9.07
N ALA A 216 4.09 -14.07 8.91
CA ALA A 216 3.07 -15.07 9.26
C ALA A 216 2.88 -16.16 8.21
N GLY A 217 3.34 -15.97 6.96
CA GLY A 217 3.17 -16.94 5.88
C GLY A 217 3.62 -16.41 4.52
N SER A 218 3.12 -17.02 3.45
CA SER A 218 3.49 -16.73 2.07
C SER A 218 3.28 -15.26 1.68
N LEU A 219 4.34 -14.62 1.21
CA LEU A 219 4.33 -13.28 0.62
C LEU A 219 3.47 -13.24 -0.65
N GLN A 220 3.41 -14.35 -1.41
CA GLN A 220 2.56 -14.48 -2.61
C GLN A 220 1.07 -14.22 -2.34
N THR A 221 0.64 -14.38 -1.09
CA THR A 221 -0.77 -14.20 -0.71
C THR A 221 -0.98 -12.91 0.07
N SER A 222 -0.08 -12.54 0.97
CA SER A 222 -0.24 -11.35 1.81
C SER A 222 -0.04 -10.05 1.02
N VAL A 223 0.98 -9.98 0.16
CA VAL A 223 1.28 -8.77 -0.63
C VAL A 223 0.12 -8.37 -1.55
N PRO A 224 -0.43 -9.26 -2.42
CA PRO A 224 -1.56 -8.88 -3.28
C PRO A 224 -2.80 -8.48 -2.48
N THR A 225 -3.05 -9.15 -1.35
CA THR A 225 -4.19 -8.84 -0.48
C THR A 225 -4.12 -7.40 0.04
N MET A 226 -2.95 -6.95 0.51
CA MET A 226 -2.75 -5.58 0.97
C MET A 226 -2.90 -4.57 -0.17
N LEU A 227 -2.23 -4.82 -1.31
CA LEU A 227 -2.20 -3.92 -2.46
C LEU A 227 -3.58 -3.68 -3.09
N VAL A 228 -4.50 -4.64 -2.95
CA VAL A 228 -5.88 -4.50 -3.42
C VAL A 228 -6.77 -3.84 -2.36
N LEU A 229 -6.66 -4.29 -1.11
CA LEU A 229 -7.57 -3.82 -0.05
C LEU A 229 -7.34 -2.37 0.35
N GLU A 230 -6.10 -1.92 0.43
CA GLU A 230 -5.79 -0.53 0.77
C GLU A 230 -6.54 0.47 -0.12
N PRO A 231 -6.39 0.48 -1.46
CA PRO A 231 -7.09 1.43 -2.31
C PRO A 231 -8.61 1.20 -2.32
N MET A 232 -9.08 -0.05 -2.22
CA MET A 232 -10.53 -0.32 -2.15
C MET A 232 -11.15 0.28 -0.88
N ILE A 233 -10.55 0.06 0.27
CA ILE A 233 -11.04 0.62 1.54
C ILE A 233 -10.93 2.14 1.52
N ALA A 234 -9.83 2.71 1.02
CA ALA A 234 -9.66 4.15 0.92
C ALA A 234 -10.74 4.81 0.03
N VAL A 235 -11.08 4.17 -1.10
CA VAL A 235 -12.16 4.63 -2.00
C VAL A 235 -13.53 4.55 -1.33
N ILE A 236 -13.84 3.42 -0.67
CA ILE A 236 -15.11 3.26 0.06
C ILE A 236 -15.23 4.30 1.18
N LEU A 237 -14.17 4.48 1.96
CA LEU A 237 -14.15 5.46 3.05
C LEU A 237 -14.21 6.90 2.51
N GLY A 238 -13.56 7.18 1.37
CA GLY A 238 -13.65 8.46 0.69
C GLY A 238 -15.09 8.81 0.30
N ALA A 239 -15.82 7.83 -0.23
CA ALA A 239 -17.23 8.00 -0.58
C ALA A 239 -18.11 8.18 0.67
N VAL A 240 -17.92 7.35 1.71
CA VAL A 240 -18.80 7.31 2.88
C VAL A 240 -18.50 8.42 3.88
N VAL A 241 -17.20 8.70 4.13
CA VAL A 241 -16.76 9.64 5.17
C VAL A 241 -16.54 11.05 4.62
N LEU A 242 -16.00 11.17 3.40
CA LEU A 242 -15.71 12.48 2.81
C LEU A 242 -16.81 12.95 1.85
N GLY A 243 -17.81 12.12 1.56
CA GLY A 243 -18.87 12.45 0.62
C GLY A 243 -18.40 12.52 -0.84
N GLU A 244 -17.25 11.91 -1.16
CA GLU A 244 -16.75 11.87 -2.53
C GLU A 244 -17.68 11.03 -3.42
N HIS A 245 -17.96 11.51 -4.61
CA HIS A 245 -18.80 10.77 -5.55
C HIS A 245 -18.29 10.87 -6.98
N LEU A 246 -18.68 9.87 -7.79
CA LEU A 246 -18.41 9.86 -9.22
C LEU A 246 -19.59 10.48 -9.96
N ASN A 247 -19.34 11.56 -10.69
CA ASN A 247 -20.36 12.22 -11.50
C ASN A 247 -20.30 11.68 -12.95
N VAL A 248 -20.83 10.46 -13.13
CA VAL A 248 -20.68 9.70 -14.38
C VAL A 248 -22.02 9.13 -14.84
N GLY A 249 -22.15 8.93 -16.14
CA GLY A 249 -23.31 8.29 -16.72
C GLY A 249 -23.35 6.77 -16.45
N HIS A 250 -24.51 6.16 -16.75
CA HIS A 250 -24.71 4.72 -16.49
C HIS A 250 -23.71 3.83 -17.22
N TRP A 251 -23.41 4.12 -18.46
CA TRP A 251 -22.43 3.37 -19.27
C TRP A 251 -20.99 3.56 -18.80
N ASP A 252 -20.65 4.78 -18.38
CA ASP A 252 -19.34 5.07 -17.81
C ASP A 252 -19.14 4.32 -16.49
N LEU A 253 -20.20 4.18 -15.67
CA LEU A 253 -20.16 3.41 -14.43
C LEU A 253 -19.84 1.93 -14.66
N ILE A 254 -20.43 1.32 -15.72
CA ILE A 254 -20.12 -0.07 -16.09
C ILE A 254 -18.65 -0.18 -16.53
N ALA A 255 -18.18 0.74 -17.37
CA ALA A 255 -16.80 0.75 -17.84
C ALA A 255 -15.79 0.97 -16.68
N ILE A 256 -16.11 1.83 -15.72
CA ILE A 256 -15.33 2.03 -14.48
C ILE A 256 -15.32 0.74 -13.65
N GLY A 257 -16.46 0.07 -13.51
CA GLY A 257 -16.53 -1.22 -12.80
C GLY A 257 -15.65 -2.29 -13.43
N VAL A 258 -15.70 -2.43 -14.77
CA VAL A 258 -14.87 -3.38 -15.52
C VAL A 258 -13.37 -3.01 -15.38
N SER A 259 -13.02 -1.73 -15.53
CA SER A 259 -11.63 -1.30 -15.38
C SER A 259 -11.11 -1.51 -13.94
N THR A 260 -11.94 -1.28 -12.93
CA THR A 260 -11.59 -1.58 -11.53
C THR A 260 -11.35 -3.08 -11.33
N ALA A 261 -12.21 -3.94 -11.86
CA ALA A 261 -12.01 -5.39 -11.79
C ALA A 261 -10.71 -5.83 -12.50
N ALA A 262 -10.42 -5.25 -13.67
CA ALA A 262 -9.16 -5.51 -14.39
C ALA A 262 -7.94 -5.01 -13.61
N MET A 263 -8.02 -3.84 -12.96
CA MET A 263 -6.95 -3.34 -12.09
C MET A 263 -6.71 -4.29 -10.92
N VAL A 264 -7.77 -4.76 -10.24
CA VAL A 264 -7.66 -5.74 -9.15
C VAL A 264 -7.00 -7.03 -9.63
N ALA A 265 -7.43 -7.58 -10.78
CA ALA A 265 -6.84 -8.78 -11.36
C ALA A 265 -5.35 -8.59 -11.69
N GLY A 266 -4.98 -7.48 -12.33
CA GLY A 266 -3.59 -7.14 -12.66
C GLY A 266 -2.73 -6.96 -11.41
N THR A 267 -3.25 -6.30 -10.38
CA THR A 267 -2.57 -6.11 -9.10
C THR A 267 -2.32 -7.44 -8.38
N ILE A 268 -3.33 -8.33 -8.35
CA ILE A 268 -3.19 -9.67 -7.76
C ILE A 268 -2.13 -10.49 -8.51
N ALA A 269 -2.17 -10.47 -9.84
CA ALA A 269 -1.23 -11.24 -10.65
C ALA A 269 0.23 -10.76 -10.46
N LEU A 270 0.46 -9.45 -10.59
CA LEU A 270 1.80 -8.86 -10.39
C LEU A 270 2.30 -9.02 -8.96
N GLY A 271 1.43 -8.82 -7.96
CA GLY A 271 1.81 -8.99 -6.57
C GLY A 271 2.14 -10.44 -6.19
N ARG A 272 1.51 -11.44 -6.84
CA ARG A 272 1.84 -12.86 -6.66
C ARG A 272 3.21 -13.20 -7.25
N ASP A 273 3.51 -12.68 -8.43
CA ASP A 273 4.79 -12.91 -9.08
C ASP A 273 5.95 -12.30 -8.27
N GLU A 274 5.75 -11.11 -7.71
CA GLU A 274 6.73 -10.46 -6.83
C GLU A 274 6.91 -11.23 -5.51
N GLY A 275 5.82 -11.65 -4.87
CA GLY A 275 5.88 -12.47 -3.65
C GLY A 275 6.55 -13.82 -3.87
N ALA A 276 6.32 -14.47 -5.02
CA ALA A 276 6.97 -15.74 -5.39
C ALA A 276 8.48 -15.57 -5.58
N TYR A 277 8.90 -14.43 -6.12
CA TYR A 277 10.31 -14.13 -6.29
C TYR A 277 11.01 -13.91 -4.94
N GLU A 278 10.41 -13.17 -4.03
CA GLU A 278 10.94 -12.94 -2.68
C GLU A 278 11.11 -14.25 -1.89
N GLU A 279 10.12 -15.14 -1.96
CA GLU A 279 10.20 -16.46 -1.30
C GLU A 279 11.33 -17.33 -1.84
N ARG A 280 11.60 -17.26 -3.15
CA ARG A 280 12.73 -18.00 -3.76
C ARG A 280 14.09 -17.46 -3.30
N LEU A 281 14.22 -16.17 -3.10
CA LEU A 281 15.46 -15.57 -2.60
C LEU A 281 15.72 -15.99 -1.15
N THR A 282 14.74 -15.89 -0.28
CA THR A 282 14.86 -16.28 1.14
C THR A 282 15.10 -17.79 1.30
N GLY A 283 14.36 -18.63 0.57
CA GLY A 283 14.55 -20.09 0.60
C GLY A 283 15.87 -20.55 -0.01
N GLY A 284 16.41 -19.83 -1.00
CA GLY A 284 17.74 -20.08 -1.58
C GLY A 284 18.87 -19.79 -0.59
N GLU A 285 18.75 -18.72 0.19
CA GLU A 285 19.73 -18.35 1.23
C GLU A 285 19.72 -19.33 2.39
N GLU A 286 18.56 -19.76 2.89
CA GLU A 286 18.43 -20.79 3.93
C GLU A 286 19.06 -22.11 3.50
N SER A 287 18.85 -22.51 2.24
CA SER A 287 19.43 -23.74 1.67
C SER A 287 20.95 -23.67 1.55
N ALA A 288 21.49 -22.51 1.15
CA ALA A 288 22.92 -22.29 1.05
C ALA A 288 23.62 -22.27 2.43
N GLN A 289 22.99 -21.68 3.44
CA GLN A 289 23.48 -21.67 4.82
C GLN A 289 23.45 -23.08 5.44
N ALA A 290 22.37 -23.85 5.23
CA ALA A 290 22.28 -25.24 5.68
C ALA A 290 23.35 -26.14 5.06
N ALA A 291 23.77 -25.85 3.83
CA ALA A 291 24.85 -26.55 3.16
C ALA A 291 26.26 -26.19 3.69
N SER A 292 26.47 -24.89 4.01
CA SER A 292 27.73 -24.38 4.55
C SER A 292 28.00 -24.76 6.02
N GLY A 293 26.94 -25.02 6.80
CA GLY A 293 27.04 -25.41 8.20
C GLY A 293 27.28 -26.90 8.45
N ARG A 294 27.32 -27.71 7.36
CA ARG A 294 27.61 -29.18 7.41
C ARG A 294 29.01 -29.55 6.97
N GLY A 295 29.85 -28.62 6.61
CA GLY A 295 31.27 -28.82 6.27
C GLY A 295 32.17 -28.34 7.42
#